data_e155c801a58dcb762107776666877347
#
_entry.id   e155c801a58dcb762107776666877347
#
_cell.length_a   1.000
_cell.length_b   1.000
_cell.length_c   1.000
_cell.angle_alpha   90.00
_cell.angle_beta   90.00
_cell.angle_gamma   90.00
#
_symmetry.space_group_name_H-M   'P 1'
#
loop_
_entity.id
_entity.type
_entity.pdbx_description
1 polymer ?
#
loop_
_entity_poly.entity_id
_entity_poly.type
_entity_poly.pdbx_seq_one_letter_code
_entity_poly.pdbx_strand_id
1 'polypeptide(L)'
;VKKAGEMSSERSGHLNHRLTISVDEQFIRALQAYMKARRYAGVSEAIRDLAWRAFMEVEIAVSEDEKCMAALAYAYDFKTRNLASRLSGLYAESELVVSVSKSRSSARKFVEVAILKGQRKDVEQFAKKILAERGVTDGQLSFFRI
;
A
#
# COMPACT_ATOMS: atom_id res chain seq x y z
N VAL A 1 -13.71 39.15 6.49
CA VAL A 1 -14.57 38.85 5.35
C VAL A 1 -13.71 38.42 4.17
N LYS A 2 -14.05 37.27 3.53
CA LYS A 2 -13.51 36.67 2.28
C LYS A 2 -12.18 35.92 2.48
N LYS A 3 -11.98 34.69 2.02
CA LYS A 3 -12.73 33.71 1.23
C LYS A 3 -12.16 32.33 1.57
N ALA A 4 -12.93 31.43 2.13
CA ALA A 4 -12.73 30.01 1.98
C ALA A 4 -13.56 29.59 0.78
N GLY A 5 -12.95 28.96 -0.20
CA GLY A 5 -13.66 28.45 -1.34
C GLY A 5 -12.71 28.16 -2.49
N GLU A 6 -12.85 26.97 -3.07
CA GLU A 6 -12.33 26.52 -4.36
C GLU A 6 -10.94 25.86 -4.37
N MET A 7 -10.91 24.62 -3.88
CA MET A 7 -10.01 23.61 -4.44
C MET A 7 -10.76 22.28 -4.59
N SER A 8 -11.77 22.28 -5.40
CA SER A 8 -12.53 21.06 -5.72
C SER A 8 -13.13 21.19 -7.10
N SER A 9 -12.31 21.17 -8.16
CA SER A 9 -12.78 20.94 -9.53
C SER A 9 -11.68 21.13 -10.58
N GLU A 10 -10.73 20.23 -10.69
CA GLU A 10 -9.92 20.08 -11.92
C GLU A 10 -9.55 18.63 -12.18
N ARG A 11 -10.53 17.75 -12.26
CA ARG A 11 -10.36 16.42 -12.89
C ARG A 11 -11.39 16.17 -13.98
N SER A 12 -11.79 17.21 -14.70
CA SER A 12 -12.51 17.07 -15.94
C SER A 12 -11.54 17.10 -17.11
N GLY A 13 -10.66 16.09 -17.18
CA GLY A 13 -9.89 15.86 -18.39
C GLY A 13 -10.84 15.55 -19.54
N HIS A 14 -10.81 16.35 -20.62
CA HIS A 14 -11.52 16.04 -21.84
C HIS A 14 -11.12 14.65 -22.34
N LEU A 15 -12.09 13.73 -22.46
CA LEU A 15 -11.88 12.37 -22.94
C LEU A 15 -11.74 12.41 -24.47
N ASN A 16 -10.51 12.63 -24.96
CA ASN A 16 -10.23 12.80 -26.39
C ASN A 16 -9.75 11.52 -27.08
N HIS A 17 -9.53 10.45 -26.31
CA HIS A 17 -9.02 9.19 -26.83
C HIS A 17 -9.98 8.04 -26.50
N ARG A 18 -10.20 7.15 -27.45
CA ARG A 18 -10.96 5.93 -27.28
C ARG A 18 -10.03 4.73 -27.31
N LEU A 19 -10.12 3.88 -26.31
CA LEU A 19 -9.42 2.60 -26.23
C LEU A 19 -10.41 1.46 -26.36
N THR A 20 -10.11 0.48 -27.22
CA THR A 20 -10.90 -0.74 -27.38
C THR A 20 -10.04 -1.93 -26.97
N ILE A 21 -10.54 -2.79 -26.11
CA ILE A 21 -9.88 -4.01 -25.65
C ILE A 21 -10.76 -5.22 -25.90
N SER A 22 -10.16 -6.34 -26.25
CA SER A 22 -10.82 -7.66 -26.31
C SER A 22 -10.54 -8.41 -25.03
N VAL A 23 -11.58 -8.98 -24.44
CA VAL A 23 -11.50 -9.67 -23.15
C VAL A 23 -12.27 -10.98 -23.22
N ASP A 24 -11.90 -11.94 -22.38
CA ASP A 24 -12.60 -13.21 -22.25
C ASP A 24 -13.79 -13.12 -21.27
N GLU A 25 -14.55 -14.19 -21.20
CA GLU A 25 -15.74 -14.26 -20.35
C GLU A 25 -15.37 -14.21 -18.85
N GLN A 26 -14.21 -14.76 -18.47
CA GLN A 26 -13.75 -14.74 -17.10
C GLN A 26 -13.46 -13.31 -16.63
N PHE A 27 -12.83 -12.50 -17.49
CA PHE A 27 -12.58 -11.07 -17.22
C PHE A 27 -13.90 -10.31 -17.05
N ILE A 28 -14.88 -10.55 -17.94
CA ILE A 28 -16.20 -9.86 -17.86
C ILE A 28 -16.89 -10.18 -16.53
N ARG A 29 -16.90 -11.42 -16.09
CA ARG A 29 -17.51 -11.82 -14.80
C ARG A 29 -16.81 -11.14 -13.62
N ALA A 30 -15.48 -11.12 -13.62
CA ALA A 30 -14.68 -10.47 -12.58
C ALA A 30 -14.95 -8.95 -12.54
N LEU A 31 -15.00 -8.31 -13.71
CA LEU A 31 -15.29 -6.88 -13.83
C LEU A 31 -16.69 -6.54 -13.33
N GLN A 32 -17.70 -7.34 -13.67
CA GLN A 32 -19.08 -7.13 -13.20
C GLN A 32 -19.17 -7.28 -11.67
N ALA A 33 -18.51 -8.28 -11.09
CA ALA A 33 -18.45 -8.45 -9.65
C ALA A 33 -17.76 -7.27 -8.96
N TYR A 34 -16.66 -6.78 -9.52
CA TYR A 34 -15.94 -5.60 -9.04
C TYR A 34 -16.80 -4.34 -9.12
N MET A 35 -17.46 -4.11 -10.26
CA MET A 35 -18.36 -2.96 -10.44
C MET A 35 -19.50 -2.96 -9.42
N LYS A 36 -20.12 -4.11 -9.19
CA LYS A 36 -21.18 -4.26 -8.18
C LYS A 36 -20.68 -3.96 -6.78
N ALA A 37 -19.52 -4.50 -6.40
CA ALA A 37 -18.93 -4.31 -5.08
C ALA A 37 -18.54 -2.83 -4.82
N ARG A 38 -18.08 -2.13 -5.84
CA ARG A 38 -17.64 -0.74 -5.77
C ARG A 38 -18.69 0.29 -6.22
N ARG A 39 -19.87 -0.16 -6.66
CA ARG A 39 -21.00 0.66 -7.10
C ARG A 39 -20.67 1.58 -8.30
N TYR A 40 -19.86 1.09 -9.23
CA TYR A 40 -19.62 1.82 -10.48
C TYR A 40 -20.85 1.86 -11.37
N ALA A 41 -21.15 3.04 -11.94
CA ALA A 41 -22.27 3.22 -12.85
C ALA A 41 -21.97 2.71 -14.27
N GLY A 42 -20.70 2.66 -14.69
CA GLY A 42 -20.28 2.26 -16.02
C GLY A 42 -18.96 1.51 -16.09
N VAL A 43 -18.86 0.63 -17.10
CA VAL A 43 -17.65 -0.17 -17.39
C VAL A 43 -16.42 0.71 -17.63
N SER A 44 -16.57 1.76 -18.42
CA SER A 44 -15.46 2.67 -18.76
C SER A 44 -14.90 3.40 -17.54
N GLU A 45 -15.73 3.73 -16.57
CA GLU A 45 -15.33 4.34 -15.31
C GLU A 45 -14.55 3.34 -14.46
N ALA A 46 -15.09 2.12 -14.30
CA ALA A 46 -14.46 1.06 -13.53
C ALA A 46 -13.08 0.67 -14.09
N ILE A 47 -12.96 0.50 -15.40
CA ILE A 47 -11.69 0.18 -16.07
C ILE A 47 -10.69 1.33 -15.93
N ARG A 48 -11.13 2.58 -16.07
CA ARG A 48 -10.26 3.74 -15.92
C ARG A 48 -9.71 3.83 -14.50
N ASP A 49 -10.54 3.64 -13.49
CA ASP A 49 -10.11 3.65 -12.09
C ASP A 49 -9.13 2.52 -11.77
N LEU A 50 -9.40 1.30 -12.28
CA LEU A 50 -8.47 0.18 -12.17
C LEU A 50 -7.11 0.46 -12.82
N ALA A 51 -7.13 1.01 -14.05
CA ALA A 51 -5.91 1.34 -14.77
C ALA A 51 -5.12 2.44 -14.06
N TRP A 52 -5.78 3.48 -13.57
CA TRP A 52 -5.12 4.54 -12.80
C TRP A 52 -4.48 4.02 -11.53
N ARG A 53 -5.12 3.13 -10.81
CA ARG A 53 -4.52 2.49 -9.62
C ARG A 53 -3.24 1.74 -9.98
N ALA A 54 -3.29 0.91 -11.05
CA ALA A 54 -2.11 0.19 -11.51
C ALA A 54 -0.98 1.13 -11.97
N PHE A 55 -1.30 2.22 -12.69
CA PHE A 55 -0.31 3.21 -13.10
C PHE A 55 0.31 3.93 -11.91
N MET A 56 -0.47 4.29 -10.91
CA MET A 56 0.04 4.91 -9.69
C MET A 56 0.97 3.98 -8.91
N GLU A 57 0.69 2.66 -8.89
CA GLU A 57 1.59 1.68 -8.30
C GLU A 57 2.94 1.63 -9.03
N VAL A 58 2.93 1.67 -10.37
CA VAL A 58 4.14 1.69 -11.19
C VAL A 58 4.91 3.00 -11.01
N GLU A 59 4.25 4.16 -11.01
CA GLU A 59 4.87 5.47 -10.82
C GLU A 59 5.52 5.59 -9.44
N ILE A 60 4.87 5.07 -8.40
CA ILE A 60 5.45 4.94 -7.07
C ILE A 60 6.71 4.03 -7.11
N ALA A 61 6.73 3.01 -8.00
CA ALA A 61 7.87 2.11 -8.13
C ALA A 61 9.10 2.73 -8.84
N VAL A 62 8.92 3.81 -9.61
CA VAL A 62 9.99 4.39 -10.45
C VAL A 62 10.83 5.43 -9.72
N SER A 63 10.34 6.09 -8.67
CA SER A 63 11.07 7.14 -7.95
C SER A 63 11.73 6.61 -6.66
N GLU A 64 12.93 6.03 -6.79
CA GLU A 64 13.69 5.49 -5.64
C GLU A 64 14.14 6.56 -4.62
N ASP A 65 14.35 7.78 -5.06
CA ASP A 65 14.84 8.90 -4.24
C ASP A 65 13.70 9.80 -3.71
N GLU A 66 12.44 9.46 -3.95
CA GLU A 66 11.30 10.23 -3.46
C GLU A 66 11.03 9.95 -1.98
N LYS A 67 10.78 11.01 -1.21
CA LYS A 67 10.32 10.87 0.17
C LYS A 67 8.90 10.31 0.18
N CYS A 68 8.69 9.30 0.98
CA CYS A 68 7.40 8.63 1.11
C CYS A 68 7.04 8.31 2.56
N MET A 69 5.79 8.01 2.77
CA MET A 69 5.33 7.23 3.93
C MET A 69 4.95 5.83 3.48
N ALA A 70 5.16 4.85 4.35
CA ALA A 70 4.76 3.49 4.09
C ALA A 70 4.20 2.81 5.35
N ALA A 71 3.31 1.85 5.15
CA ALA A 71 2.89 0.93 6.18
C ALA A 71 3.51 -0.44 5.91
N LEU A 72 4.32 -0.92 6.82
CA LEU A 72 4.84 -2.28 6.85
C LEU A 72 4.00 -3.10 7.81
N ALA A 73 3.24 -4.05 7.30
CA ALA A 73 2.43 -4.97 8.08
C ALA A 73 2.99 -6.39 7.95
N TYR A 74 3.09 -7.12 9.05
CA TYR A 74 3.52 -8.51 9.05
C TYR A 74 3.02 -9.26 10.28
N ALA A 75 3.02 -10.58 10.19
CA ALA A 75 2.73 -11.46 11.32
C ALA A 75 3.99 -12.21 11.76
N TYR A 76 4.07 -12.58 13.03
CA TYR A 76 5.14 -13.43 13.53
C TYR A 76 4.71 -14.30 14.72
N ASP A 77 5.40 -15.42 14.89
CA ASP A 77 5.23 -16.28 16.06
C ASP A 77 6.07 -15.72 17.23
N PHE A 78 5.40 -15.24 18.28
CA PHE A 78 6.09 -14.64 19.44
C PHE A 78 6.89 -15.66 20.27
N LYS A 79 6.69 -16.96 20.06
CA LYS A 79 7.50 -18.02 20.70
C LYS A 79 8.82 -18.25 19.96
N THR A 80 9.01 -17.67 18.79
CA THR A 80 10.30 -17.72 18.09
C THR A 80 11.37 -17.02 18.94
N ARG A 81 12.42 -17.80 19.29
CA ARG A 81 13.47 -17.35 20.21
C ARG A 81 14.06 -16.00 19.82
N ASN A 82 14.04 -15.05 20.73
CA ASN A 82 14.60 -13.70 20.60
C ASN A 82 14.06 -12.86 19.45
N LEU A 83 13.02 -13.30 18.73
CA LEU A 83 12.50 -12.56 17.57
C LEU A 83 11.95 -11.20 17.96
N ALA A 84 11.12 -11.13 19.01
CA ALA A 84 10.56 -9.86 19.47
C ALA A 84 11.65 -8.85 19.86
N SER A 85 12.73 -9.31 20.49
CA SER A 85 13.89 -8.47 20.86
C SER A 85 14.64 -7.97 19.63
N ARG A 86 14.87 -8.84 18.63
CA ARG A 86 15.54 -8.43 17.37
C ARG A 86 14.71 -7.40 16.60
N LEU A 87 13.40 -7.63 16.47
CA LEU A 87 12.50 -6.66 15.82
C LEU A 87 12.51 -5.31 16.55
N SER A 88 12.40 -5.32 17.88
CA SER A 88 12.49 -4.10 18.67
C SER A 88 13.84 -3.38 18.52
N GLY A 89 14.94 -4.12 18.43
CA GLY A 89 16.26 -3.56 18.16
C GLY A 89 16.34 -2.87 16.80
N LEU A 90 15.86 -3.53 15.74
CA LEU A 90 15.82 -2.95 14.40
C LEU A 90 14.99 -1.65 14.35
N TYR A 91 13.89 -1.59 15.09
CA TYR A 91 13.08 -0.38 15.19
C TYR A 91 13.79 0.74 15.97
N ALA A 92 14.44 0.41 17.07
CA ALA A 92 15.12 1.40 17.90
C ALA A 92 16.33 2.05 17.21
N GLU A 93 16.97 1.33 16.29
CA GLU A 93 18.13 1.79 15.54
C GLU A 93 17.77 2.57 14.26
N SER A 94 16.47 2.68 13.92
CA SER A 94 16.02 3.25 12.65
C SER A 94 15.28 4.57 12.83
N GLU A 95 15.80 5.63 12.20
CA GLU A 95 15.12 6.92 12.12
C GLU A 95 13.90 6.93 11.16
N LEU A 96 13.71 5.86 10.39
CA LEU A 96 12.59 5.74 9.46
C LEU A 96 11.26 5.48 10.18
N VAL A 97 11.30 4.96 11.41
CA VAL A 97 10.12 4.47 12.14
C VAL A 97 9.40 5.63 12.83
N VAL A 98 8.18 5.90 12.39
CA VAL A 98 7.29 6.92 12.98
C VAL A 98 6.48 6.35 14.14
N SER A 99 5.92 5.15 13.94
CA SER A 99 5.12 4.46 14.96
C SER A 99 5.06 2.97 14.69
N VAL A 100 4.85 2.19 15.74
CA VAL A 100 4.63 0.75 15.67
C VAL A 100 3.40 0.40 16.49
N SER A 101 2.48 -0.33 15.90
CA SER A 101 1.31 -0.88 16.55
C SER A 101 1.37 -2.40 16.53
N LYS A 102 1.03 -3.02 17.65
CA LYS A 102 1.10 -4.46 17.84
C LYS A 102 -0.21 -5.00 18.37
N SER A 103 -0.71 -6.04 17.72
CA SER A 103 -1.96 -6.69 18.08
C SER A 103 -1.78 -8.21 18.15
N ARG A 104 -2.43 -8.84 19.12
CA ARG A 104 -2.46 -10.31 19.20
C ARG A 104 -3.51 -10.84 18.23
N SER A 105 -3.09 -11.65 17.27
CA SER A 105 -3.96 -12.31 16.30
C SER A 105 -4.44 -13.69 16.77
N SER A 106 -3.62 -14.41 17.52
CA SER A 106 -3.96 -15.75 18.05
C SER A 106 -3.13 -16.08 19.30
N ALA A 107 -3.27 -17.31 19.81
CA ALA A 107 -2.50 -17.80 20.95
C ALA A 107 -0.98 -17.81 20.71
N ARG A 108 -0.53 -17.76 19.45
CA ARG A 108 0.90 -17.81 19.05
C ARG A 108 1.34 -16.70 18.14
N LYS A 109 0.44 -15.95 17.50
CA LYS A 109 0.77 -14.94 16.50
C LYS A 109 0.45 -13.53 16.96
N PHE A 110 1.40 -12.63 16.73
CA PHE A 110 1.18 -11.20 16.71
C PHE A 110 1.16 -10.68 15.28
N VAL A 111 0.40 -9.62 15.07
CA VAL A 111 0.48 -8.76 13.89
C VAL A 111 1.07 -7.42 14.33
N GLU A 112 2.08 -6.97 13.64
CA GLU A 112 2.64 -5.63 13.80
C GLU A 112 2.43 -4.80 12.55
N VAL A 113 2.15 -3.51 12.76
CA VAL A 113 2.08 -2.51 11.70
C VAL A 113 2.99 -1.37 12.09
N ALA A 114 4.02 -1.14 11.29
CA ALA A 114 4.94 -0.01 11.44
C ALA A 114 4.64 1.04 10.37
N ILE A 115 4.53 2.30 10.78
CA ILE A 115 4.51 3.44 9.87
C ILE A 115 5.94 3.93 9.70
N LEU A 116 6.39 3.95 8.46
CA LEU A 116 7.74 4.33 8.06
C LEU A 116 7.68 5.62 7.25
N LYS A 117 8.71 6.47 7.39
CA LYS A 117 8.84 7.72 6.64
C LYS A 117 10.32 7.93 6.27
N GLY A 118 10.60 8.17 5.00
CA GLY A 118 11.95 8.39 4.52
C GLY A 118 12.04 8.34 3.00
N GLN A 119 13.26 8.21 2.48
CA GLN A 119 13.45 7.90 1.07
C GLN A 119 12.94 6.48 0.80
N ARG A 120 12.30 6.31 -0.35
CA ARG A 120 11.69 5.02 -0.73
C ARG A 120 12.67 3.86 -0.63
N LYS A 121 13.85 4.02 -1.18
CA LYS A 121 14.91 3.01 -1.17
C LYS A 121 15.29 2.58 0.25
N ASP A 122 15.39 3.54 1.19
CA ASP A 122 15.75 3.25 2.57
C ASP A 122 14.61 2.51 3.30
N VAL A 123 13.36 2.93 3.04
CA VAL A 123 12.15 2.26 3.55
C VAL A 123 12.05 0.83 3.03
N GLU A 124 12.31 0.60 1.73
CA GLU A 124 12.32 -0.75 1.15
C GLU A 124 13.41 -1.64 1.74
N GLN A 125 14.62 -1.11 1.91
CA GLN A 125 15.71 -1.85 2.51
C GLN A 125 15.41 -2.22 3.96
N PHE A 126 14.85 -1.30 4.72
CA PHE A 126 14.44 -1.55 6.10
C PHE A 126 13.35 -2.61 6.17
N ALA A 127 12.32 -2.51 5.34
CA ALA A 127 11.25 -3.50 5.27
C ALA A 127 11.79 -4.89 4.91
N LYS A 128 12.71 -4.99 3.95
CA LYS A 128 13.37 -6.25 3.60
C LYS A 128 14.11 -6.89 4.78
N LYS A 129 14.77 -6.10 5.63
CA LYS A 129 15.44 -6.60 6.85
C LYS A 129 14.43 -7.20 7.83
N ILE A 130 13.32 -6.51 8.09
CA ILE A 130 12.24 -7.01 8.97
C ILE A 130 11.62 -8.29 8.41
N LEU A 131 11.26 -8.29 7.13
CA LEU A 131 10.58 -9.42 6.50
C LEU A 131 11.48 -10.64 6.31
N ALA A 132 12.81 -10.46 6.30
CA ALA A 132 13.78 -11.55 6.24
C ALA A 132 14.02 -12.23 7.60
N GLU A 133 13.51 -11.69 8.71
CA GLU A 133 13.68 -12.28 10.03
C GLU A 133 12.97 -13.63 10.12
N ARG A 134 13.71 -14.65 10.59
CA ARG A 134 13.15 -15.98 10.78
C ARG A 134 11.98 -15.96 11.77
N GLY A 135 10.82 -16.39 11.32
CA GLY A 135 9.57 -16.41 12.12
C GLY A 135 8.62 -15.28 11.78
N VAL A 136 9.02 -14.35 10.92
CA VAL A 136 8.13 -13.37 10.29
C VAL A 136 7.41 -14.02 9.11
N THR A 137 6.12 -13.77 8.98
CA THR A 137 5.23 -14.29 7.93
C THR A 137 4.26 -13.20 7.47
N ASP A 138 3.63 -13.44 6.34
CA ASP A 138 2.51 -12.62 5.83
C ASP A 138 2.85 -11.13 5.72
N GLY A 139 4.08 -10.81 5.30
CA GLY A 139 4.57 -9.44 5.22
C GLY A 139 4.07 -8.69 4.00
N GLN A 140 3.67 -7.42 4.21
CA GLN A 140 3.24 -6.50 3.16
C GLN A 140 3.77 -5.09 3.44
N LEU A 141 4.29 -4.44 2.41
CA LEU A 141 4.70 -3.04 2.41
C LEU A 141 3.81 -2.25 1.45
N SER A 142 3.16 -1.21 1.96
CA SER A 142 2.29 -0.33 1.17
C SER A 142 2.79 1.12 1.26
N PHE A 143 2.92 1.80 0.13
CA PHE A 143 3.41 3.17 0.06
C PHE A 143 2.26 4.18 -0.04
N PHE A 144 2.49 5.36 0.55
CA PHE A 144 1.58 6.50 0.50
C PHE A 144 2.35 7.74 0.02
N ARG A 145 1.74 8.51 -0.86
CA ARG A 145 2.25 9.85 -1.19
C ARG A 145 2.04 10.80 -0.03
N ILE A 146 3.04 11.67 0.22
CA ILE A 146 3.00 12.78 1.20
C ILE A 146 3.25 14.10 0.51
#